data_5e63771fb5a84023af181894f3f1b4bb
#
_entry.id   5e63771fb5a84023af181894f3f1b4bb
#
_cell.length_a   1.000
_cell.length_b   1.000
_cell.length_c   1.000
_cell.angle_alpha   90.00
_cell.angle_beta   90.00
_cell.angle_gamma   90.00
#
_symmetry.space_group_name_H-M   'P 1'
#
loop_
_entity.id
_entity.type
_entity.pdbx_description
1 polymer ?
#
loop_
_entity_poly.entity_id
_entity_poly.type
_entity_poly.pdbx_seq_one_letter_code
_entity_poly.pdbx_strand_id
1 'polypeptide(L)'
;AVKTHLGLGTVGELLEYFPRKYLPRGELSSFAELVEGQEVTIIARVLNVSTRTMAARRGRITEVTITDTLAGGEPGGATGRYAAVNGRAHQPSRLSYGGTNPRVAGLAANGASYSGYADSYGQSQSLFGVPAGSSPVGSTMKLSFFNAWTAARDIHEGDHVMFSGKVGTYRGEYTLTNPHYAVLSESDEAVDAAQEKAGAPIPVYRAPAKLPTDRIASYITQLLEAVPLKELEDPVPFKLRRARKIPSLEWTYRALHTPDSEATQYAAQQQMRYREAFVLQVALARLQAARAAHSTVARAAVPGGLADRLLEVLPYQLTAGQQAVGEQIAADLDGSSPMNRLLQGDVGSGK
;
A
#
# COMPACT_ATOMS: atom_id res chain seq x y z
N ALA A 1 16.97 8.94 -18.76
CA ALA A 1 15.50 8.88 -18.63
C ALA A 1 15.02 9.33 -17.23
N VAL A 2 15.54 8.76 -16.14
CA VAL A 2 15.12 9.09 -14.76
C VAL A 2 15.38 10.57 -14.46
N LYS A 3 16.61 11.07 -14.62
CA LYS A 3 16.94 12.47 -14.41
C LYS A 3 16.10 13.43 -15.25
N THR A 4 15.88 13.10 -16.52
CA THR A 4 15.15 13.97 -17.47
C THR A 4 13.64 14.02 -17.17
N HIS A 5 13.03 12.92 -16.72
CA HIS A 5 11.57 12.81 -16.58
C HIS A 5 11.06 12.89 -15.15
N LEU A 6 11.88 12.50 -14.16
CA LEU A 6 11.52 12.53 -12.73
C LEU A 6 12.28 13.63 -11.97
N GLY A 7 13.32 14.23 -12.56
CA GLY A 7 14.16 15.21 -11.88
C GLY A 7 15.13 14.60 -10.86
N LEU A 8 15.20 13.27 -10.75
CA LEU A 8 16.02 12.56 -9.78
C LEU A 8 17.46 12.44 -10.32
N GLY A 9 18.43 12.97 -9.59
CA GLY A 9 19.84 13.04 -9.99
C GLY A 9 20.74 12.00 -9.35
N THR A 10 20.31 11.40 -8.25
CA THR A 10 21.12 10.48 -7.44
C THR A 10 20.42 9.13 -7.25
N VAL A 11 21.22 8.13 -6.86
CA VAL A 11 20.73 6.79 -6.50
C VAL A 11 19.83 6.85 -5.27
N GLY A 12 20.19 7.65 -4.26
CA GLY A 12 19.39 7.83 -3.05
C GLY A 12 18.02 8.39 -3.35
N GLU A 13 17.92 9.45 -4.17
CA GLU A 13 16.64 10.02 -4.58
C GLU A 13 15.74 9.00 -5.29
N LEU A 14 16.33 8.07 -6.06
CA LEU A 14 15.55 7.02 -6.72
C LEU A 14 15.10 5.94 -5.74
N LEU A 15 15.91 5.58 -4.74
CA LEU A 15 15.53 4.68 -3.66
C LEU A 15 14.42 5.28 -2.77
N GLU A 16 14.42 6.60 -2.60
CA GLU A 16 13.39 7.33 -1.85
C GLU A 16 12.15 7.67 -2.70
N TYR A 17 12.16 7.32 -3.98
CA TYR A 17 11.00 7.49 -4.84
C TYR A 17 9.97 6.39 -4.59
N PHE A 18 9.29 6.46 -3.46
CA PHE A 18 8.36 5.44 -2.99
C PHE A 18 7.11 5.31 -3.85
N PRO A 19 6.52 4.10 -3.93
CA PRO A 19 5.24 3.89 -4.57
C PRO A 19 4.15 4.79 -3.99
N ARG A 20 3.36 5.39 -4.86
CA ARG A 20 2.20 6.20 -4.47
C ARG A 20 1.09 5.34 -3.86
N LYS A 21 0.90 4.15 -4.41
CA LYS A 21 -0.08 3.15 -4.00
C LYS A 21 0.41 1.76 -4.39
N TYR A 22 -0.24 0.76 -3.83
CA TYR A 22 -0.07 -0.62 -4.24
C TYR A 22 -1.40 -1.13 -4.78
N LEU A 23 -1.35 -1.89 -5.86
CA LEU A 23 -2.51 -2.59 -6.38
C LEU A 23 -2.47 -4.02 -5.87
N PRO A 24 -3.61 -4.56 -5.42
CA PRO A 24 -3.69 -5.98 -5.17
C PRO A 24 -3.40 -6.72 -6.47
N ARG A 25 -2.60 -7.77 -6.42
CA ARG A 25 -2.39 -8.61 -7.59
C ARG A 25 -3.56 -9.58 -7.78
N GLY A 26 -4.30 -9.86 -6.71
CA GLY A 26 -5.32 -10.88 -6.66
C GLY A 26 -4.74 -12.29 -6.40
N GLU A 27 -5.61 -13.21 -6.07
CA GLU A 27 -5.22 -14.61 -5.90
C GLU A 27 -4.99 -15.26 -7.26
N LEU A 28 -4.04 -16.23 -7.30
CA LEU A 28 -3.82 -17.03 -8.48
C LEU A 28 -5.08 -17.87 -8.74
N SER A 29 -5.70 -17.64 -9.89
CA SER A 29 -6.98 -18.27 -10.24
C SER A 29 -6.89 -18.97 -11.57
N SER A 30 -7.57 -20.10 -11.67
CA SER A 30 -7.82 -20.76 -12.96
C SER A 30 -9.01 -20.10 -13.68
N PHE A 31 -9.15 -20.30 -14.97
CA PHE A 31 -10.29 -19.77 -15.72
C PHE A 31 -11.65 -20.28 -15.21
N ALA A 32 -11.66 -21.45 -14.57
CA ALA A 32 -12.88 -22.06 -14.01
C ALA A 32 -13.38 -21.36 -12.73
N GLU A 33 -12.49 -20.62 -12.04
CA GLU A 33 -12.76 -20.00 -10.74
C GLU A 33 -13.03 -18.50 -10.86
N LEU A 34 -13.09 -17.95 -12.07
CA LEU A 34 -13.25 -16.51 -12.28
C LEU A 34 -14.64 -16.04 -11.88
N VAL A 35 -14.69 -14.95 -11.14
CA VAL A 35 -15.91 -14.25 -10.74
C VAL A 35 -15.84 -12.80 -11.22
N GLU A 36 -16.92 -12.32 -11.83
CA GLU A 36 -16.97 -10.93 -12.29
C GLU A 36 -16.78 -9.95 -11.13
N GLY A 37 -15.91 -8.97 -11.33
CA GLY A 37 -15.58 -7.96 -10.35
C GLY A 37 -14.44 -8.30 -9.39
N GLN A 38 -13.98 -9.54 -9.37
CA GLN A 38 -12.84 -10.00 -8.56
C GLN A 38 -11.51 -9.55 -9.15
N GLU A 39 -10.54 -9.20 -8.31
CA GLU A 39 -9.13 -9.04 -8.70
C GLU A 39 -8.46 -10.40 -8.73
N VAL A 40 -7.88 -10.76 -9.85
CA VAL A 40 -7.26 -12.08 -10.07
C VAL A 40 -5.87 -11.96 -10.66
N THR A 41 -5.06 -12.97 -10.42
CA THR A 41 -3.81 -13.21 -11.14
C THR A 41 -3.93 -14.53 -11.92
N ILE A 42 -3.59 -14.49 -13.19
CA ILE A 42 -3.64 -15.64 -14.10
C ILE A 42 -2.27 -15.80 -14.73
N ILE A 43 -1.70 -16.99 -14.67
CA ILE A 43 -0.52 -17.38 -15.45
C ILE A 43 -1.02 -18.21 -16.63
N ALA A 44 -0.74 -17.73 -17.83
CA ALA A 44 -1.28 -18.34 -19.03
C ALA A 44 -0.30 -18.27 -20.20
N ARG A 45 -0.48 -19.19 -21.14
CA ARG A 45 0.24 -19.16 -22.41
C ARG A 45 -0.52 -18.32 -23.42
N VAL A 46 0.20 -17.46 -24.13
CA VAL A 46 -0.35 -16.62 -25.20
C VAL A 46 -0.52 -17.45 -26.46
N LEU A 47 -1.76 -17.51 -26.97
CA LEU A 47 -2.09 -18.20 -28.21
C LEU A 47 -2.05 -17.29 -29.44
N ASN A 48 -2.51 -16.03 -29.26
CA ASN A 48 -2.56 -15.07 -30.37
C ASN A 48 -2.52 -13.63 -29.84
N VAL A 49 -1.86 -12.76 -30.59
CA VAL A 49 -1.81 -11.32 -30.32
C VAL A 49 -2.25 -10.58 -31.56
N SER A 50 -3.35 -9.84 -31.49
CA SER A 50 -3.87 -9.04 -32.60
C SER A 50 -4.05 -7.58 -32.23
N THR A 51 -3.63 -6.67 -33.12
CA THR A 51 -3.79 -5.24 -32.90
C THR A 51 -4.65 -4.64 -34.00
N ARG A 52 -5.72 -3.94 -33.60
CA ARG A 52 -6.62 -3.26 -34.54
C ARG A 52 -6.87 -1.82 -34.15
N THR A 53 -7.21 -0.97 -35.11
CA THR A 53 -7.61 0.40 -34.88
C THR A 53 -9.08 0.43 -34.44
N MET A 54 -9.41 1.25 -33.45
CA MET A 54 -10.78 1.40 -32.98
C MET A 54 -11.61 2.22 -33.99
N ALA A 55 -12.79 1.71 -34.39
CA ALA A 55 -13.63 2.36 -35.38
C ALA A 55 -14.29 3.67 -34.88
N ALA A 56 -14.61 3.75 -33.58
CA ALA A 56 -15.38 4.85 -32.99
C ALA A 56 -14.54 5.91 -32.27
N ARG A 57 -13.25 5.68 -32.01
CA ARG A 57 -12.33 6.60 -31.31
C ARG A 57 -10.94 6.51 -31.91
N ARG A 58 -10.18 7.61 -31.90
CA ARG A 58 -8.75 7.56 -32.25
C ARG A 58 -8.01 6.72 -31.20
N GLY A 59 -7.54 5.53 -31.58
CA GLY A 59 -6.80 4.63 -30.70
C GLY A 59 -6.63 3.24 -31.30
N ARG A 60 -5.79 2.44 -30.65
CA ARG A 60 -5.58 1.03 -30.98
C ARG A 60 -6.00 0.17 -29.79
N ILE A 61 -6.52 -1.00 -30.11
CA ILE A 61 -6.77 -2.08 -29.15
C ILE A 61 -5.91 -3.25 -29.52
N THR A 62 -5.16 -3.78 -28.55
CA THR A 62 -4.44 -5.04 -28.68
C THR A 62 -5.25 -6.09 -27.93
N GLU A 63 -5.68 -7.11 -28.64
CA GLU A 63 -6.39 -8.26 -28.08
C GLU A 63 -5.39 -9.43 -27.97
N VAL A 64 -5.29 -9.98 -26.78
CA VAL A 64 -4.42 -11.13 -26.49
C VAL A 64 -5.32 -12.30 -26.13
N THR A 65 -5.21 -13.40 -26.87
CA THR A 65 -5.91 -14.64 -26.55
C THR A 65 -4.96 -15.55 -25.77
N ILE A 66 -5.40 -16.00 -24.61
CA ILE A 66 -4.61 -16.81 -23.69
C ILE A 66 -5.30 -18.16 -23.40
N THR A 67 -4.54 -19.12 -22.95
CA THR A 67 -5.03 -20.42 -22.44
C THR A 67 -4.41 -20.72 -21.08
N ASP A 68 -5.18 -21.36 -20.20
CA ASP A 68 -4.73 -21.79 -18.88
C ASP A 68 -3.89 -23.09 -18.92
N THR A 69 -3.74 -23.68 -20.08
CA THR A 69 -2.95 -24.90 -20.23
C THR A 69 -1.46 -24.57 -20.15
N LEU A 70 -0.91 -24.65 -18.96
CA LEU A 70 0.52 -24.61 -18.72
C LEU A 70 1.09 -25.95 -19.18
N ALA A 71 1.77 -25.98 -20.32
CA ALA A 71 2.64 -27.00 -20.82
C ALA A 71 2.11 -27.93 -21.90
N GLY A 72 3.01 -28.30 -22.82
CA GLY A 72 3.03 -29.46 -23.63
C GLY A 72 2.97 -30.80 -22.89
N GLY A 73 1.83 -31.06 -22.25
CA GLY A 73 1.46 -32.39 -21.74
C GLY A 73 0.40 -32.93 -22.66
N GLU A 74 0.71 -34.08 -23.30
CA GLU A 74 -0.23 -34.86 -24.10
C GLU A 74 -1.53 -35.12 -23.32
N PRO A 75 -2.71 -35.22 -23.96
CA PRO A 75 -3.98 -35.48 -23.31
C PRO A 75 -4.00 -36.90 -22.74
N GLY A 76 -3.53 -37.06 -21.52
CA GLY A 76 -3.50 -38.36 -20.85
C GLY A 76 -2.69 -38.34 -19.56
N GLY A 77 -3.26 -37.89 -18.47
CA GLY A 77 -2.81 -38.26 -17.14
C GLY A 77 -2.06 -37.18 -16.35
N ALA A 78 -2.77 -36.37 -15.65
CA ALA A 78 -2.33 -35.81 -14.36
C ALA A 78 -3.50 -35.18 -13.60
N THR A 79 -4.46 -35.97 -13.19
CA THR A 79 -5.15 -35.72 -11.91
C THR A 79 -4.13 -35.97 -10.82
N GLY A 80 -3.68 -34.93 -10.10
CA GLY A 80 -3.03 -35.22 -8.84
C GLY A 80 -1.86 -34.38 -8.37
N ARG A 81 -1.73 -33.09 -8.72
CA ARG A 81 -0.73 -32.24 -8.04
C ARG A 81 -1.22 -30.89 -7.53
N TYR A 82 -2.45 -30.51 -7.82
CA TYR A 82 -2.99 -29.20 -7.39
C TYR A 82 -3.88 -29.24 -6.13
N ALA A 83 -4.08 -30.43 -5.52
CA ALA A 83 -4.97 -30.60 -4.37
C ALA A 83 -4.27 -30.63 -3.00
N ALA A 84 -2.99 -30.28 -2.87
CA ALA A 84 -2.23 -30.50 -1.63
C ALA A 84 -1.61 -29.25 -0.98
N VAL A 85 -1.97 -28.05 -1.35
CA VAL A 85 -1.46 -26.82 -0.68
C VAL A 85 -2.51 -26.12 0.20
N ASN A 86 -3.79 -26.48 0.11
CA ASN A 86 -4.84 -25.87 0.92
C ASN A 86 -5.17 -26.64 2.22
N GLY A 87 -4.18 -27.16 2.93
CA GLY A 87 -4.37 -27.96 4.13
C GLY A 87 -3.49 -27.62 5.33
N ARG A 88 -3.20 -26.36 5.59
CA ARG A 88 -2.78 -25.92 6.93
C ARG A 88 -3.25 -24.49 7.20
N ALA A 89 -4.39 -24.39 7.85
CA ALA A 89 -4.79 -23.18 8.55
C ALA A 89 -3.69 -22.81 9.56
N HIS A 90 -2.89 -21.82 9.24
CA HIS A 90 -2.05 -21.16 10.23
C HIS A 90 -2.99 -20.30 11.08
N GLN A 91 -3.31 -20.82 12.28
CA GLN A 91 -3.85 -19.99 13.35
C GLN A 91 -2.86 -18.85 13.61
N PRO A 92 -3.28 -17.59 13.59
CA PRO A 92 -2.41 -16.51 14.04
C PRO A 92 -2.19 -16.67 15.53
N SER A 93 -0.95 -16.92 15.93
CA SER A 93 -0.50 -16.86 17.32
C SER A 93 -0.84 -15.47 17.85
N ARG A 94 -1.76 -15.43 18.81
CA ARG A 94 -2.07 -14.24 19.61
C ARG A 94 -0.80 -13.81 20.35
N LEU A 95 -0.13 -12.81 19.82
CA LEU A 95 0.81 -12.01 20.61
C LEU A 95 -0.05 -11.09 21.50
N SER A 96 -0.19 -11.49 22.76
CA SER A 96 -0.82 -10.67 23.78
C SER A 96 0.12 -9.50 24.10
N TYR A 97 -0.24 -8.31 23.65
CA TYR A 97 0.31 -7.07 24.17
C TYR A 97 -0.45 -6.74 25.47
N GLY A 98 0.12 -7.16 26.59
CA GLY A 98 -0.22 -6.63 27.91
C GLY A 98 0.33 -5.22 28.04
N GLY A 99 -0.54 -4.23 27.90
CA GLY A 99 -0.26 -2.83 28.16
C GLY A 99 -1.57 -2.15 28.49
N THR A 100 -1.96 -2.21 29.75
CA THR A 100 -3.09 -1.49 30.32
C THR A 100 -2.84 0.02 30.24
N ASN A 101 -3.60 0.71 29.43
CA ASN A 101 -3.76 2.15 29.53
C ASN A 101 -5.22 2.45 29.90
N PRO A 102 -5.47 2.84 31.16
CA PRO A 102 -6.84 3.14 31.61
C PRO A 102 -7.12 4.61 31.35
N ARG A 103 -7.81 4.94 30.27
CA ARG A 103 -8.64 6.15 30.12
C ARG A 103 -9.12 6.28 28.67
N VAL A 104 -10.22 5.65 28.36
CA VAL A 104 -11.34 6.18 27.59
C VAL A 104 -12.52 5.22 27.83
N ALA A 105 -13.24 5.46 28.92
CA ALA A 105 -14.60 4.95 29.08
C ALA A 105 -15.53 6.11 28.76
N GLY A 106 -16.49 5.89 27.89
CA GLY A 106 -17.61 6.79 27.72
C GLY A 106 -17.81 7.26 26.29
N LEU A 107 -18.59 6.51 25.54
CA LEU A 107 -19.68 6.95 24.68
C LEU A 107 -20.22 5.71 23.94
N ALA A 108 -21.11 5.01 24.67
CA ALA A 108 -22.01 4.04 24.05
C ALA A 108 -23.34 4.75 23.74
N ALA A 109 -24.01 4.22 22.73
CA ALA A 109 -25.41 4.40 22.40
C ALA A 109 -25.76 5.55 21.44
N ASN A 110 -25.95 5.18 20.17
CA ASN A 110 -27.30 5.32 19.61
C ASN A 110 -27.43 4.39 18.41
N GLY A 111 -28.25 3.35 18.61
CA GLY A 111 -28.70 2.47 17.58
C GLY A 111 -29.74 3.16 16.69
N ALA A 112 -29.59 2.97 15.40
CA ALA A 112 -30.66 3.13 14.44
C ALA A 112 -30.68 1.90 13.53
N SER A 113 -31.55 1.00 13.88
CA SER A 113 -32.00 -0.11 13.03
C SER A 113 -32.74 0.44 11.83
N TYR A 114 -32.26 0.13 10.62
CA TYR A 114 -33.08 0.18 9.42
C TYR A 114 -33.39 -1.26 8.98
N SER A 115 -34.60 -1.69 9.32
CA SER A 115 -35.24 -2.87 8.77
C SER A 115 -35.99 -2.49 7.50
N GLY A 116 -35.89 -3.34 6.49
CA GLY A 116 -36.98 -3.55 5.56
C GLY A 116 -36.85 -2.85 4.21
N TYR A 117 -36.47 -3.62 3.19
CA TYR A 117 -37.30 -3.79 1.99
C TYR A 117 -36.80 -5.05 1.26
N ALA A 118 -37.44 -6.15 1.54
CA ALA A 118 -37.48 -7.29 0.65
C ALA A 118 -38.72 -7.12 -0.23
N ASP A 119 -38.51 -7.02 -1.53
CA ASP A 119 -39.55 -7.35 -2.51
C ASP A 119 -38.90 -7.82 -3.81
N SER A 120 -39.04 -9.09 -4.02
CA SER A 120 -39.54 -9.83 -5.16
C SER A 120 -39.34 -9.21 -6.54
N TYR A 121 -38.36 -9.74 -7.28
CA TYR A 121 -38.50 -9.89 -8.72
C TYR A 121 -38.00 -11.26 -9.18
N GLY A 122 -38.94 -12.05 -9.63
CA GLY A 122 -39.00 -12.83 -10.84
C GLY A 122 -37.93 -13.92 -11.00
N GLN A 123 -38.29 -15.14 -10.65
CA GLN A 123 -37.72 -16.37 -11.20
C GLN A 123 -37.87 -16.34 -12.73
N SER A 124 -36.75 -16.09 -13.44
CA SER A 124 -36.62 -16.51 -14.83
C SER A 124 -35.88 -17.85 -14.84
N GLN A 125 -36.62 -18.91 -15.03
CA GLN A 125 -36.13 -20.26 -15.32
C GLN A 125 -35.32 -20.19 -16.62
N SER A 126 -33.99 -20.35 -16.54
CA SER A 126 -33.16 -20.62 -17.72
C SER A 126 -33.40 -22.06 -18.16
N LEU A 127 -33.93 -22.22 -19.36
CA LEU A 127 -34.34 -23.48 -19.97
C LEU A 127 -33.16 -24.24 -20.62
N PHE A 128 -31.95 -24.02 -20.18
CA PHE A 128 -30.81 -24.85 -20.57
C PHE A 128 -29.94 -25.09 -19.34
N GLY A 129 -30.19 -26.24 -18.71
CA GLY A 129 -29.33 -26.77 -17.68
C GLY A 129 -27.95 -27.14 -18.24
N VAL A 130 -26.97 -26.29 -17.94
CA VAL A 130 -25.55 -26.67 -18.00
C VAL A 130 -25.11 -26.79 -16.53
N PRO A 131 -24.65 -27.98 -16.07
CA PRO A 131 -24.16 -28.09 -14.70
C PRO A 131 -22.90 -27.22 -14.56
N ALA A 132 -22.90 -26.38 -13.53
CA ALA A 132 -21.72 -25.67 -13.09
C ALA A 132 -20.65 -26.68 -12.67
N GLY A 133 -19.52 -26.72 -13.39
CA GLY A 133 -18.36 -27.47 -12.97
C GLY A 133 -17.80 -28.45 -13.98
N SER A 134 -17.32 -27.99 -15.13
CA SER A 134 -16.21 -28.59 -15.87
C SER A 134 -15.85 -27.66 -17.04
N SER A 135 -14.89 -26.78 -16.82
CA SER A 135 -14.26 -26.14 -17.98
C SER A 135 -13.51 -27.20 -18.77
N PRO A 136 -13.71 -27.29 -20.09
CA PRO A 136 -12.96 -28.24 -20.92
C PRO A 136 -11.47 -27.87 -20.86
N VAL A 137 -10.63 -28.87 -20.82
CA VAL A 137 -9.19 -28.74 -21.00
C VAL A 137 -8.96 -27.93 -22.27
N GLY A 138 -8.32 -26.75 -22.14
CA GLY A 138 -8.08 -25.83 -23.28
C GLY A 138 -9.04 -24.63 -23.37
N SER A 139 -9.67 -24.20 -22.28
CA SER A 139 -10.44 -22.96 -22.25
C SER A 139 -9.56 -21.77 -22.64
N THR A 140 -10.11 -20.86 -23.46
CA THR A 140 -9.40 -19.66 -23.90
C THR A 140 -10.09 -18.42 -23.37
N MET A 141 -9.30 -17.39 -23.05
CA MET A 141 -9.78 -16.09 -22.58
C MET A 141 -9.17 -14.98 -23.45
N LYS A 142 -9.95 -13.93 -23.69
CA LYS A 142 -9.49 -12.75 -24.44
C LYS A 142 -9.23 -11.60 -23.46
N LEU A 143 -8.06 -11.01 -23.57
CA LEU A 143 -7.65 -9.83 -22.84
C LEU A 143 -7.61 -8.63 -23.78
N SER A 144 -7.96 -7.45 -23.27
CA SER A 144 -8.03 -6.23 -24.09
C SER A 144 -7.13 -5.14 -23.51
N PHE A 145 -6.20 -4.65 -24.34
CA PHE A 145 -5.31 -3.53 -23.99
C PHE A 145 -5.65 -2.33 -24.86
N PHE A 146 -6.11 -1.26 -24.25
CA PHE A 146 -6.46 -0.01 -24.92
C PHE A 146 -5.27 0.95 -24.95
N ASN A 147 -4.85 1.37 -26.15
CA ASN A 147 -3.72 2.30 -26.36
C ASN A 147 -2.39 1.87 -25.73
N ALA A 148 -2.22 0.58 -25.42
CA ALA A 148 -1.02 0.03 -24.81
C ALA A 148 -0.03 -0.43 -25.90
N TRP A 149 0.85 0.46 -26.33
CA TRP A 149 1.92 0.16 -27.28
C TRP A 149 2.93 -0.86 -26.73
N THR A 150 3.11 -0.88 -25.41
CA THR A 150 4.04 -1.78 -24.73
C THR A 150 3.55 -3.22 -24.79
N ALA A 151 2.27 -3.49 -24.53
CA ALA A 151 1.72 -4.85 -24.58
C ALA A 151 1.86 -5.48 -25.97
N ALA A 152 1.60 -4.70 -27.04
CA ALA A 152 1.75 -5.20 -28.43
C ALA A 152 3.21 -5.49 -28.84
N ARG A 153 4.18 -4.88 -28.14
CA ARG A 153 5.60 -5.07 -28.40
C ARG A 153 6.22 -6.15 -27.54
N ASP A 154 5.74 -6.26 -26.30
CA ASP A 154 6.39 -7.05 -25.26
C ASP A 154 5.76 -8.47 -25.14
N ILE A 155 4.52 -8.67 -25.62
CA ILE A 155 3.80 -9.95 -25.55
C ILE A 155 3.76 -10.59 -26.94
N HIS A 156 4.25 -11.82 -27.05
CA HIS A 156 4.30 -12.58 -28.30
C HIS A 156 3.54 -13.91 -28.18
N GLU A 157 3.19 -14.48 -29.32
CA GLU A 157 2.61 -15.83 -29.38
C GLU A 157 3.61 -16.86 -28.84
N GLY A 158 3.12 -17.74 -27.96
CA GLY A 158 3.94 -18.76 -27.29
C GLY A 158 4.46 -18.33 -25.90
N ASP A 159 4.49 -17.03 -25.59
CA ASP A 159 4.98 -16.55 -24.30
C ASP A 159 4.13 -17.09 -23.14
N HIS A 160 4.80 -17.37 -22.02
CA HIS A 160 4.15 -17.51 -20.72
C HIS A 160 4.09 -16.14 -20.05
N VAL A 161 2.89 -15.70 -19.71
CA VAL A 161 2.68 -14.36 -19.16
C VAL A 161 1.77 -14.44 -17.94
N MET A 162 2.19 -13.76 -16.89
CA MET A 162 1.35 -13.53 -15.73
C MET A 162 0.53 -12.25 -15.96
N PHE A 163 -0.79 -12.35 -15.89
CA PHE A 163 -1.73 -11.25 -16.02
C PHE A 163 -2.42 -11.02 -14.68
N SER A 164 -2.53 -9.76 -14.24
CA SER A 164 -3.23 -9.39 -13.01
C SER A 164 -4.20 -8.25 -13.28
N GLY A 165 -5.44 -8.41 -12.84
CA GLY A 165 -6.45 -7.38 -13.04
C GLY A 165 -7.84 -7.80 -12.60
N LYS A 166 -8.78 -6.90 -12.78
CA LYS A 166 -10.17 -7.12 -12.42
C LYS A 166 -10.91 -7.86 -13.52
N VAL A 167 -11.60 -8.94 -13.15
CA VAL A 167 -12.45 -9.70 -14.07
C VAL A 167 -13.65 -8.85 -14.46
N GLY A 168 -13.85 -8.69 -15.75
CA GLY A 168 -15.03 -8.09 -16.34
C GLY A 168 -15.68 -9.05 -17.31
N THR A 169 -16.84 -8.67 -17.86
CA THR A 169 -17.54 -9.41 -18.90
C THR A 169 -17.66 -8.59 -20.17
N TYR A 170 -17.44 -9.23 -21.29
CA TYR A 170 -17.66 -8.64 -22.62
C TYR A 170 -18.33 -9.67 -23.53
N ARG A 171 -19.54 -9.35 -24.01
CA ARG A 171 -20.37 -10.24 -24.85
C ARG A 171 -20.66 -11.61 -24.19
N GLY A 172 -20.74 -11.67 -22.86
CA GLY A 172 -21.01 -12.90 -22.13
C GLY A 172 -19.77 -13.74 -21.84
N GLU A 173 -18.58 -13.31 -22.24
CA GLU A 173 -17.30 -13.99 -21.93
C GLU A 173 -16.52 -13.17 -20.90
N TYR A 174 -15.79 -13.85 -19.99
CA TYR A 174 -14.87 -13.19 -19.07
C TYR A 174 -13.69 -12.58 -19.80
N THR A 175 -13.25 -11.41 -19.35
CA THR A 175 -12.11 -10.69 -19.91
C THR A 175 -11.40 -9.90 -18.83
N LEU A 176 -10.12 -9.59 -19.04
CA LEU A 176 -9.41 -8.54 -18.29
C LEU A 176 -9.16 -7.34 -19.22
N THR A 177 -9.47 -6.16 -18.73
CA THR A 177 -9.27 -4.90 -19.46
C THR A 177 -8.05 -4.16 -18.91
N ASN A 178 -7.06 -3.91 -19.76
CA ASN A 178 -5.76 -3.33 -19.38
C ASN A 178 -5.14 -4.02 -18.15
N PRO A 179 -5.02 -5.35 -18.12
CA PRO A 179 -4.37 -6.02 -17.00
C PRO A 179 -2.90 -5.61 -16.89
N HIS A 180 -2.36 -5.67 -15.68
CA HIS A 180 -0.91 -5.69 -15.50
C HIS A 180 -0.38 -7.02 -16.03
N TYR A 181 0.80 -7.01 -16.65
CA TYR A 181 1.40 -8.23 -17.18
C TYR A 181 2.89 -8.29 -16.87
N ALA A 182 3.40 -9.51 -16.75
CA ALA A 182 4.82 -9.80 -16.68
C ALA A 182 5.10 -11.02 -17.56
N VAL A 183 5.95 -10.85 -18.56
CA VAL A 183 6.40 -11.96 -19.42
C VAL A 183 7.39 -12.79 -18.62
N LEU A 184 7.15 -14.09 -18.53
CA LEU A 184 7.97 -15.04 -17.80
C LEU A 184 8.99 -15.67 -18.75
N SER A 185 10.17 -16.01 -18.25
CA SER A 185 11.10 -16.83 -19.04
C SER A 185 10.55 -18.25 -19.20
N GLU A 186 10.94 -18.94 -20.25
CA GLU A 186 10.45 -20.30 -20.58
C GLU A 186 10.89 -21.41 -19.60
N SER A 187 11.60 -21.06 -18.50
CA SER A 187 12.03 -22.03 -17.50
C SER A 187 10.92 -22.32 -16.48
N ASP A 188 10.74 -23.58 -16.12
CA ASP A 188 9.78 -24.00 -15.08
C ASP A 188 10.06 -23.29 -13.75
N GLU A 189 11.33 -23.02 -13.42
CA GLU A 189 11.72 -22.26 -12.24
C GLU A 189 11.17 -20.82 -12.24
N ALA A 190 11.04 -20.19 -13.41
CA ALA A 190 10.49 -18.85 -13.50
C ALA A 190 8.96 -18.83 -13.30
N VAL A 191 8.29 -19.88 -13.73
CA VAL A 191 6.85 -20.07 -13.51
C VAL A 191 6.57 -20.31 -12.02
N ASP A 192 7.34 -21.16 -11.36
CA ASP A 192 7.22 -21.44 -9.92
C ASP A 192 7.48 -20.17 -9.10
N ALA A 193 8.54 -19.43 -9.41
CA ALA A 193 8.83 -18.14 -8.75
C ALA A 193 7.74 -17.07 -9.00
N ALA A 194 7.08 -17.10 -10.15
CA ALA A 194 5.96 -16.23 -10.45
C ALA A 194 4.70 -16.64 -9.68
N GLN A 195 4.49 -17.94 -9.47
CA GLN A 195 3.39 -18.46 -8.64
C GLN A 195 3.56 -18.04 -7.16
N GLU A 196 4.76 -18.14 -6.61
CA GLU A 196 5.06 -17.67 -5.25
C GLU A 196 4.80 -16.17 -5.09
N LYS A 197 5.03 -15.38 -6.13
CA LYS A 197 4.81 -13.93 -6.15
C LYS A 197 3.39 -13.52 -6.59
N ALA A 198 2.51 -14.47 -6.91
CA ALA A 198 1.20 -14.17 -7.47
C ALA A 198 0.34 -13.28 -6.55
N GLY A 199 0.43 -13.46 -5.23
CA GLY A 199 -0.26 -12.61 -4.25
C GLY A 199 0.47 -11.32 -3.84
N ALA A 200 1.66 -11.05 -4.39
CA ALA A 200 2.45 -9.89 -4.00
C ALA A 200 1.85 -8.58 -4.53
N PRO A 201 1.73 -7.52 -3.70
CA PRO A 201 1.21 -6.23 -4.15
C PRO A 201 2.08 -5.60 -5.24
N ILE A 202 1.44 -4.99 -6.23
CA ILE A 202 2.12 -4.30 -7.34
C ILE A 202 2.37 -2.85 -6.97
N PRO A 203 3.63 -2.40 -6.84
CA PRO A 203 3.94 -1.01 -6.54
C PRO A 203 3.65 -0.09 -7.74
N VAL A 204 2.90 0.97 -7.52
CA VAL A 204 2.55 1.97 -8.54
C VAL A 204 3.20 3.30 -8.19
N TYR A 205 4.07 3.78 -9.05
CA TYR A 205 4.80 5.04 -8.87
C TYR A 205 4.07 6.22 -9.55
N ARG A 206 4.40 7.43 -9.13
CA ARG A 206 4.01 8.63 -9.89
C ARG A 206 4.80 8.62 -11.20
N ALA A 207 4.10 8.51 -12.31
CA ALA A 207 4.72 8.32 -13.60
C ALA A 207 4.30 9.44 -14.58
N PRO A 208 5.26 10.17 -15.18
CA PRO A 208 4.96 11.07 -16.29
C PRO A 208 4.67 10.26 -17.56
N ALA A 209 3.97 10.86 -18.52
CA ALA A 209 3.53 10.18 -19.75
C ALA A 209 4.66 9.49 -20.54
N LYS A 210 5.89 9.99 -20.43
CA LYS A 210 7.07 9.43 -21.14
C LYS A 210 7.85 8.36 -20.38
N LEU A 211 7.53 8.13 -19.11
CA LEU A 211 8.18 7.12 -18.27
C LEU A 211 7.14 6.37 -17.44
N PRO A 212 6.58 5.26 -17.96
CA PRO A 212 5.56 4.46 -17.27
C PRO A 212 6.03 3.89 -15.94
N THR A 213 5.07 3.60 -15.05
CA THR A 213 5.33 3.05 -13.70
C THR A 213 6.14 1.75 -13.74
N ASP A 214 5.89 0.87 -14.71
CA ASP A 214 6.58 -0.42 -14.83
C ASP A 214 8.08 -0.24 -15.14
N ARG A 215 8.43 0.77 -15.96
CA ARG A 215 9.82 1.14 -16.20
C ARG A 215 10.51 1.71 -14.96
N ILE A 216 9.79 2.51 -14.19
CA ILE A 216 10.31 3.03 -12.91
C ILE A 216 10.56 1.85 -11.96
N ALA A 217 9.59 0.95 -11.83
CA ALA A 217 9.71 -0.26 -11.02
C ALA A 217 10.92 -1.11 -11.42
N SER A 218 11.11 -1.35 -12.73
CA SER A 218 12.24 -2.10 -13.25
C SER A 218 13.59 -1.44 -12.91
N TYR A 219 13.71 -0.12 -13.06
CA TYR A 219 14.94 0.59 -12.69
C TYR A 219 15.24 0.49 -11.20
N ILE A 220 14.21 0.61 -10.35
CA ILE A 220 14.38 0.48 -8.89
C ILE A 220 14.76 -0.95 -8.51
N THR A 221 14.15 -1.98 -9.12
CA THR A 221 14.51 -3.38 -8.87
C THR A 221 15.98 -3.65 -9.23
N GLN A 222 16.43 -3.20 -10.41
CA GLN A 222 17.84 -3.31 -10.78
C GLN A 222 18.77 -2.57 -9.83
N LEU A 223 18.33 -1.41 -9.33
CA LEU A 223 19.08 -0.64 -8.37
C LEU A 223 19.21 -1.35 -7.01
N LEU A 224 18.13 -1.97 -6.52
CA LEU A 224 18.12 -2.75 -5.28
C LEU A 224 19.07 -3.97 -5.32
N GLU A 225 19.33 -4.49 -6.51
CA GLU A 225 20.28 -5.58 -6.72
C GLU A 225 21.73 -5.08 -6.82
N ALA A 226 21.93 -3.93 -7.47
CA ALA A 226 23.26 -3.39 -7.77
C ALA A 226 23.89 -2.62 -6.60
N VAL A 227 23.09 -2.03 -5.70
CA VAL A 227 23.58 -1.17 -4.62
C VAL A 227 23.79 -1.97 -3.33
N PRO A 228 24.92 -1.78 -2.63
CA PRO A 228 25.17 -2.39 -1.33
C PRO A 228 24.32 -1.72 -0.24
N LEU A 229 23.03 -2.00 -0.20
CA LEU A 229 22.07 -1.39 0.73
C LEU A 229 22.42 -1.56 2.20
N LYS A 230 23.25 -2.57 2.53
CA LYS A 230 23.73 -2.83 3.91
C LYS A 230 24.67 -1.72 4.41
N GLU A 231 25.29 -0.99 3.48
CA GLU A 231 26.23 0.11 3.80
C GLU A 231 25.50 1.44 3.99
N LEU A 232 24.18 1.51 3.71
CA LEU A 232 23.41 2.72 3.93
C LEU A 232 23.28 2.99 5.44
N GLU A 233 23.59 4.24 5.81
CA GLU A 233 23.43 4.71 7.16
C GLU A 233 21.95 4.80 7.55
N ASP A 234 21.54 4.01 8.55
CA ASP A 234 20.19 4.09 9.11
C ASP A 234 20.14 5.26 10.12
N PRO A 235 19.22 6.23 9.95
CA PRO A 235 19.10 7.37 10.86
C PRO A 235 18.75 6.95 12.29
N VAL A 236 18.17 5.75 12.48
CA VAL A 236 17.83 5.21 13.79
C VAL A 236 19.03 4.41 14.33
N PRO A 237 19.62 4.79 15.49
CA PRO A 237 20.78 4.12 16.06
C PRO A 237 20.56 2.62 16.28
N PHE A 238 21.60 1.82 16.00
CA PHE A 238 21.53 0.35 16.11
C PHE A 238 20.99 -0.15 17.45
N LYS A 239 21.41 0.44 18.58
CA LYS A 239 20.92 0.07 19.92
C LYS A 239 19.40 0.24 20.04
N LEU A 240 18.85 1.33 19.50
CA LEU A 240 17.43 1.62 19.53
C LEU A 240 16.66 0.67 18.58
N ARG A 241 17.19 0.43 17.38
CA ARG A 241 16.60 -0.52 16.43
C ARG A 241 16.48 -1.92 17.06
N ARG A 242 17.56 -2.39 17.69
CA ARG A 242 17.56 -3.70 18.37
C ARG A 242 16.55 -3.76 19.52
N ALA A 243 16.50 -2.75 20.37
CA ALA A 243 15.58 -2.69 21.50
C ALA A 243 14.11 -2.66 21.07
N ARG A 244 13.79 -2.01 19.96
CA ARG A 244 12.44 -1.86 19.42
C ARG A 244 12.10 -2.83 18.29
N LYS A 245 12.98 -3.79 17.98
CA LYS A 245 12.82 -4.78 16.91
C LYS A 245 12.53 -4.12 15.54
N ILE A 246 13.20 -2.98 15.27
CA ILE A 246 13.09 -2.27 14.02
C ILE A 246 13.97 -2.96 12.98
N PRO A 247 13.42 -3.38 11.80
CA PRO A 247 14.20 -3.99 10.74
C PRO A 247 15.27 -3.06 10.16
N SER A 248 16.21 -3.61 9.41
CA SER A 248 17.23 -2.82 8.71
C SER A 248 16.62 -1.91 7.66
N LEU A 249 17.35 -0.85 7.29
CA LEU A 249 16.96 0.05 6.20
C LEU A 249 16.93 -0.71 4.86
N GLU A 250 17.88 -1.62 4.64
CA GLU A 250 17.88 -2.51 3.47
C GLU A 250 16.56 -3.29 3.34
N TRP A 251 16.15 -3.98 4.41
CA TRP A 251 14.88 -4.71 4.41
C TRP A 251 13.71 -3.78 4.11
N THR A 252 13.71 -2.60 4.71
CA THR A 252 12.63 -1.61 4.53
C THR A 252 12.52 -1.16 3.08
N TYR A 253 13.63 -0.83 2.40
CA TYR A 253 13.62 -0.46 0.99
C TYR A 253 13.15 -1.61 0.10
N ARG A 254 13.68 -2.83 0.31
CA ARG A 254 13.23 -4.00 -0.45
C ARG A 254 11.74 -4.25 -0.29
N ALA A 255 11.25 -4.25 0.94
CA ALA A 255 9.84 -4.50 1.25
C ALA A 255 8.90 -3.38 0.77
N LEU A 256 9.37 -2.14 0.60
CA LEU A 256 8.60 -1.07 -0.02
C LEU A 256 8.51 -1.18 -1.54
N HIS A 257 9.60 -1.55 -2.21
CA HIS A 257 9.67 -1.55 -3.66
C HIS A 257 9.33 -2.90 -4.29
N THR A 258 9.60 -3.99 -3.58
CA THR A 258 9.34 -5.37 -4.01
C THR A 258 8.73 -6.18 -2.88
N PRO A 259 7.55 -5.80 -2.37
CA PRO A 259 6.89 -6.53 -1.30
C PRO A 259 6.52 -7.94 -1.76
N ASP A 260 6.63 -8.91 -0.88
CA ASP A 260 6.17 -10.28 -1.07
C ASP A 260 4.71 -10.48 -0.64
N SER A 261 4.22 -9.62 0.24
CA SER A 261 2.86 -9.67 0.77
C SER A 261 2.37 -8.27 1.19
N GLU A 262 1.05 -8.12 1.35
CA GLU A 262 0.45 -6.89 1.89
C GLU A 262 0.93 -6.62 3.33
N ALA A 263 1.12 -7.67 4.12
CA ALA A 263 1.63 -7.55 5.49
C ALA A 263 3.05 -6.97 5.51
N THR A 264 3.93 -7.47 4.64
CA THR A 264 5.31 -6.98 4.49
C THR A 264 5.32 -5.52 4.01
N GLN A 265 4.51 -5.19 3.01
CA GLN A 265 4.36 -3.83 2.50
C GLN A 265 3.91 -2.85 3.59
N TYR A 266 2.87 -3.22 4.35
CA TYR A 266 2.37 -2.39 5.44
C TYR A 266 3.41 -2.21 6.54
N ALA A 267 4.07 -3.29 6.95
CA ALA A 267 5.15 -3.23 7.93
C ALA A 267 6.28 -2.30 7.49
N ALA A 268 6.70 -2.38 6.22
CA ALA A 268 7.73 -1.51 5.68
C ALA A 268 7.33 -0.04 5.67
N GLN A 269 6.07 0.28 5.31
CA GLN A 269 5.55 1.65 5.40
C GLN A 269 5.58 2.19 6.84
N GLN A 270 5.20 1.38 7.83
CA GLN A 270 5.28 1.77 9.24
C GLN A 270 6.71 2.04 9.67
N GLN A 271 7.66 1.23 9.21
CA GLN A 271 9.07 1.41 9.54
C GLN A 271 9.66 2.68 8.90
N MET A 272 9.25 3.04 7.69
CA MET A 272 9.68 4.29 7.07
C MET A 272 9.10 5.50 7.80
N ARG A 273 7.80 5.50 8.10
CA ARG A 273 7.14 6.55 8.91
C ARG A 273 7.82 6.74 10.27
N TYR A 274 8.24 5.64 10.91
CA TYR A 274 8.98 5.72 12.16
C TYR A 274 10.32 6.44 11.98
N ARG A 275 11.08 6.15 10.91
CA ARG A 275 12.36 6.80 10.62
C ARG A 275 12.18 8.30 10.33
N GLU A 276 11.21 8.65 9.52
CA GLU A 276 10.86 10.05 9.24
C GLU A 276 10.50 10.81 10.52
N ALA A 277 9.63 10.24 11.34
CA ALA A 277 9.24 10.82 12.62
C ALA A 277 10.44 10.92 13.58
N PHE A 278 11.32 9.91 13.62
CA PHE A 278 12.52 9.93 14.45
C PHE A 278 13.47 11.07 14.06
N VAL A 279 13.77 11.21 12.78
CA VAL A 279 14.64 12.29 12.26
C VAL A 279 14.04 13.65 12.60
N LEU A 280 12.74 13.84 12.38
CA LEU A 280 12.04 15.07 12.72
C LEU A 280 12.13 15.37 14.24
N GLN A 281 11.85 14.37 15.08
CA GLN A 281 11.90 14.54 16.54
C GLN A 281 13.31 14.85 17.05
N VAL A 282 14.33 14.22 16.47
CA VAL A 282 15.74 14.53 16.82
C VAL A 282 16.09 15.97 16.40
N ALA A 283 15.65 16.43 15.23
CA ALA A 283 15.86 17.80 14.79
C ALA A 283 15.17 18.80 15.74
N LEU A 284 13.92 18.53 16.11
CA LEU A 284 13.18 19.38 17.07
C LEU A 284 13.84 19.38 18.45
N ALA A 285 14.27 18.22 18.95
CA ALA A 285 14.96 18.12 20.24
C ALA A 285 16.29 18.90 20.25
N ARG A 286 17.05 18.87 19.13
CA ARG A 286 18.26 19.69 18.99
C ARG A 286 17.97 21.19 19.00
N LEU A 287 16.91 21.62 18.33
CA LEU A 287 16.46 23.02 18.38
C LEU A 287 16.03 23.44 19.78
N GLN A 288 15.32 22.58 20.51
CA GLN A 288 14.95 22.85 21.91
C GLN A 288 16.18 22.93 22.80
N ALA A 289 17.12 22.01 22.68
CA ALA A 289 18.38 22.04 23.44
C ALA A 289 19.19 23.30 23.15
N ALA A 290 19.29 23.71 21.88
CA ALA A 290 19.97 24.95 21.50
C ALA A 290 19.30 26.19 22.12
N ARG A 291 17.97 26.22 22.16
CA ARG A 291 17.21 27.32 22.82
C ARG A 291 17.38 27.29 24.34
N ALA A 292 17.34 26.12 24.96
CA ALA A 292 17.54 25.96 26.39
C ALA A 292 18.97 26.36 26.86
N ALA A 293 19.94 26.42 25.93
CA ALA A 293 21.27 26.94 26.23
C ALA A 293 21.28 28.47 26.43
N HIS A 294 20.26 29.18 25.98
CA HIS A 294 20.09 30.61 26.29
C HIS A 294 19.48 30.74 27.65
N SER A 295 20.06 31.57 28.51
CA SER A 295 19.49 31.91 29.82
C SER A 295 18.58 33.14 29.73
N THR A 296 17.52 33.14 30.51
CA THR A 296 16.65 34.31 30.72
C THR A 296 16.45 34.56 32.22
N VAL A 297 15.93 35.69 32.54
CA VAL A 297 15.57 36.01 33.94
C VAL A 297 14.25 35.31 34.28
N ALA A 298 14.28 34.49 35.33
CA ALA A 298 13.09 33.86 35.87
C ALA A 298 12.05 34.90 36.30
N ARG A 299 10.79 34.65 35.95
CA ARG A 299 9.65 35.52 36.29
C ARG A 299 8.64 34.72 37.06
N ALA A 300 9.01 34.39 38.30
CA ALA A 300 8.14 33.68 39.22
C ALA A 300 6.82 34.45 39.47
N ALA A 301 5.75 33.70 39.60
CA ALA A 301 4.47 34.28 40.03
C ALA A 301 4.59 34.85 41.44
N VAL A 302 4.13 36.09 41.62
CA VAL A 302 4.11 36.78 42.92
C VAL A 302 2.70 36.67 43.49
N PRO A 303 2.49 35.99 44.62
CA PRO A 303 1.18 35.95 45.27
C PRO A 303 0.61 37.35 45.53
N GLY A 304 -0.64 37.61 45.17
CA GLY A 304 -1.28 38.94 45.20
C GLY A 304 -0.76 39.93 44.16
N GLY A 305 0.05 39.45 43.19
CA GLY A 305 0.60 40.24 42.10
C GLY A 305 -0.39 40.64 41.03
N LEU A 306 0.12 41.17 39.92
CA LEU A 306 -0.74 41.67 38.82
C LEU A 306 -1.60 40.58 38.17
N ALA A 307 -1.10 39.34 38.12
CA ALA A 307 -1.86 38.22 37.55
C ALA A 307 -3.10 37.90 38.41
N ASP A 308 -2.92 37.83 39.74
CA ASP A 308 -4.03 37.53 40.65
C ASP A 308 -5.07 38.67 40.64
N ARG A 309 -4.61 39.92 40.65
CA ARG A 309 -5.50 41.08 40.51
C ARG A 309 -6.27 41.10 39.19
N LEU A 310 -5.65 40.67 38.11
CA LEU A 310 -6.34 40.55 36.84
C LEU A 310 -7.46 39.50 36.92
N LEU A 311 -7.18 38.34 37.52
CA LEU A 311 -8.18 37.28 37.68
C LEU A 311 -9.36 37.72 38.53
N GLU A 312 -9.15 38.58 39.57
CA GLU A 312 -10.19 39.13 40.45
C GLU A 312 -11.14 40.08 39.73
N VAL A 313 -10.66 40.83 38.73
CA VAL A 313 -11.46 41.83 38.02
C VAL A 313 -12.09 41.30 36.72
N LEU A 314 -11.80 40.06 36.32
CA LEU A 314 -12.43 39.47 35.16
C LEU A 314 -13.94 39.29 35.38
N PRO A 315 -14.81 39.66 34.41
CA PRO A 315 -16.27 39.53 34.55
C PRO A 315 -16.74 38.07 34.34
N TYR A 316 -15.85 37.10 34.24
CA TYR A 316 -16.09 35.66 34.04
C TYR A 316 -15.01 34.83 34.75
N GLN A 317 -15.32 33.56 34.98
CA GLN A 317 -14.36 32.62 35.51
C GLN A 317 -13.62 31.92 34.35
N LEU A 318 -12.32 31.65 34.51
CA LEU A 318 -11.55 30.87 33.56
C LEU A 318 -12.07 29.43 33.54
N THR A 319 -12.14 28.87 32.35
CA THR A 319 -12.42 27.44 32.21
C THR A 319 -11.25 26.59 32.74
N ALA A 320 -11.50 25.34 33.09
CA ALA A 320 -10.47 24.42 33.56
C ALA A 320 -9.28 24.30 32.58
N GLY A 321 -9.55 24.33 31.25
CA GLY A 321 -8.52 24.35 30.23
C GLY A 321 -7.65 25.61 30.23
N GLN A 322 -8.27 26.77 30.39
CA GLN A 322 -7.56 28.06 30.51
C GLN A 322 -6.71 28.14 31.79
N GLN A 323 -7.22 27.64 32.90
CA GLN A 323 -6.46 27.56 34.15
C GLN A 323 -5.23 26.63 33.99
N ALA A 324 -5.40 25.44 33.48
CA ALA A 324 -4.31 24.46 33.25
C ALA A 324 -3.23 25.02 32.31
N VAL A 325 -3.61 25.75 31.27
CA VAL A 325 -2.66 26.40 30.36
C VAL A 325 -1.95 27.55 31.04
N GLY A 326 -2.65 28.35 31.82
CA GLY A 326 -2.08 29.44 32.62
C GLY A 326 -1.01 28.94 33.60
N GLU A 327 -1.29 27.85 34.32
CA GLU A 327 -0.34 27.19 35.23
C GLU A 327 0.92 26.69 34.49
N GLN A 328 0.75 26.11 33.31
CA GLN A 328 1.89 25.67 32.50
C GLN A 328 2.74 26.84 31.99
N ILE A 329 2.12 27.95 31.60
CA ILE A 329 2.84 29.17 31.19
C ILE A 329 3.58 29.75 32.36
N ALA A 330 2.96 29.84 33.54
CA ALA A 330 3.60 30.33 34.76
C ALA A 330 4.80 29.51 35.16
N ALA A 331 4.71 28.16 35.08
CA ALA A 331 5.81 27.27 35.37
C ALA A 331 6.99 27.42 34.38
N ASP A 332 6.72 27.65 33.10
CA ASP A 332 7.77 27.93 32.11
C ASP A 332 8.44 29.31 32.35
N LEU A 333 7.67 30.32 32.74
CA LEU A 333 8.20 31.67 33.04
C LEU A 333 9.05 31.70 34.32
N ASP A 334 8.78 30.82 35.26
CA ASP A 334 9.59 30.65 36.48
C ASP A 334 10.94 29.98 36.22
N GLY A 335 11.11 29.40 35.03
CA GLY A 335 12.36 28.80 34.60
C GLY A 335 13.41 29.80 34.14
N SER A 336 14.68 29.35 34.11
CA SER A 336 15.80 30.11 33.58
C SER A 336 15.99 30.02 32.06
N SER A 337 15.14 29.24 31.36
CA SER A 337 15.17 29.07 29.89
C SER A 337 14.05 29.86 29.22
N PRO A 338 14.26 30.43 28.01
CA PRO A 338 13.21 31.16 27.30
C PRO A 338 12.01 30.26 26.96
N MET A 339 10.81 30.69 27.36
CA MET A 339 9.58 29.98 27.01
C MET A 339 9.31 30.08 25.51
N ASN A 340 8.91 28.96 24.89
CA ASN A 340 8.45 28.91 23.52
C ASN A 340 7.29 27.90 23.43
N ARG A 341 6.06 28.39 23.49
CA ARG A 341 4.82 27.60 23.45
C ARG A 341 3.92 28.05 22.31
N LEU A 342 3.27 27.10 21.68
CA LEU A 342 2.16 27.35 20.78
C LEU A 342 0.86 27.12 21.54
N LEU A 343 0.10 28.20 21.75
CA LEU A 343 -1.25 28.10 22.30
C LEU A 343 -2.25 27.86 21.18
N GLN A 344 -2.88 26.69 21.18
CA GLN A 344 -3.90 26.31 20.22
C GLN A 344 -5.26 26.22 20.90
N GLY A 345 -6.29 26.76 20.26
CA GLY A 345 -7.66 26.72 20.72
C GLY A 345 -8.62 27.07 19.60
N ASP A 346 -9.89 26.70 19.73
CA ASP A 346 -10.93 27.04 18.77
C ASP A 346 -11.21 28.55 18.72
N VAL A 347 -11.90 29.00 17.67
CA VAL A 347 -12.33 30.38 17.54
C VAL A 347 -13.32 30.66 18.68
N GLY A 348 -13.06 31.74 19.46
CA GLY A 348 -13.89 32.09 20.62
C GLY A 348 -13.48 31.38 21.92
N SER A 349 -12.42 30.58 21.96
CA SER A 349 -11.94 29.91 23.18
C SER A 349 -11.25 30.82 24.18
N GLY A 350 -11.12 32.10 23.90
CA GLY A 350 -10.48 33.08 24.79
C GLY A 350 -8.95 32.96 24.89
N LYS A 351 -8.29 32.52 23.81
CA LYS A 351 -6.84 32.42 23.72
C LYS A 351 -6.17 33.77 23.49
#